data_2525c971e0580f3b27630924d0b9ab1a
#
_entry.id   2525c971e0580f3b27630924d0b9ab1a
#
_cell.length_a   1.000
_cell.length_b   1.000
_cell.length_c   1.000
_cell.angle_alpha   90.00
_cell.angle_beta   90.00
_cell.angle_gamma   90.00
#
_symmetry.space_group_name_H-M   'P 1'
#
loop_
_entity.id
_entity.type
_entity.pdbx_description
1 polymer ?
#
loop_
_entity_poly.entity_id
_entity_poly.type
_entity_poly.pdbx_seq_one_letter_code
_entity_poly.pdbx_strand_id
1 'polypeptide(L)'
;MSRKNFGAKPLTYPQPVFIIATYDENGNADAMNAAWGGISEGDELSLCLSAGHKTVKNLLKTGAFTVSMADAKHVAECDYVGIVSANTVPDKLSKAGFTTTKSENVNAPVI
;
A
#
# COMPACT_ATOMS: atom_id res chain seq x y z
N MET A 1 32.34 -23.52 -2.06
CA MET A 1 30.91 -23.19 -2.10
C MET A 1 30.43 -23.30 -3.54
N SER A 2 29.40 -24.07 -3.78
CA SER A 2 28.78 -24.18 -5.10
C SER A 2 27.54 -23.26 -5.17
N ARG A 3 27.24 -22.79 -6.34
CA ARG A 3 26.03 -22.00 -6.61
C ARG A 3 24.99 -22.86 -7.31
N LYS A 4 23.72 -22.59 -7.04
CA LYS A 4 22.61 -23.26 -7.67
C LYS A 4 21.81 -22.24 -8.47
N ASN A 5 21.46 -22.60 -9.68
CA ASN A 5 20.58 -21.77 -10.53
C ASN A 5 19.12 -22.13 -10.25
N PHE A 6 18.33 -21.15 -9.81
CA PHE A 6 16.91 -21.31 -9.52
C PHE A 6 16.01 -20.81 -10.66
N GLY A 7 16.60 -20.37 -11.78
CA GLY A 7 15.85 -19.74 -12.86
C GLY A 7 15.53 -18.27 -12.56
N ALA A 8 14.62 -17.70 -13.34
CA ALA A 8 14.20 -16.31 -13.18
C ALA A 8 13.16 -16.20 -12.05
N LYS A 9 13.62 -15.84 -10.86
CA LYS A 9 12.79 -15.69 -9.66
C LYS A 9 13.23 -14.46 -8.87
N PRO A 10 12.27 -13.72 -8.26
CA PRO A 10 12.57 -12.52 -7.47
C PRO A 10 13.02 -12.86 -6.05
N LEU A 11 14.15 -13.56 -5.90
CA LEU A 11 14.64 -14.06 -4.61
C LEU A 11 15.34 -12.96 -3.80
N THR A 12 14.61 -11.89 -3.50
CA THR A 12 15.12 -10.74 -2.73
C THR A 12 14.27 -10.55 -1.49
N TYR A 13 14.66 -11.21 -0.41
CA TYR A 13 13.93 -11.19 0.87
C TYR A 13 14.89 -10.91 2.03
N PRO A 14 14.42 -10.29 3.14
CA PRO A 14 13.06 -9.79 3.36
C PRO A 14 12.75 -8.51 2.57
N GLN A 15 11.46 -8.26 2.37
CA GLN A 15 10.94 -7.02 1.79
C GLN A 15 10.08 -6.30 2.82
N PRO A 16 10.12 -4.96 2.88
CA PRO A 16 9.18 -4.22 3.71
C PRO A 16 7.76 -4.36 3.15
N VAL A 17 6.77 -4.34 4.03
CA VAL A 17 5.36 -4.27 3.62
C VAL A 17 4.83 -2.88 3.95
N PHE A 18 4.53 -2.11 2.91
CA PHE A 18 3.96 -0.78 3.03
C PHE A 18 2.45 -0.84 3.03
N ILE A 19 1.84 0.07 3.78
CA ILE A 19 0.40 0.36 3.66
C ILE A 19 0.30 1.69 2.94
N ILE A 20 -0.22 1.65 1.72
CA ILE A 20 -0.39 2.81 0.85
C ILE A 20 -1.82 3.30 1.01
N ALA A 21 -1.99 4.53 1.44
CA ALA A 21 -3.31 5.12 1.66
C ALA A 21 -3.56 6.31 0.75
N THR A 22 -4.77 6.40 0.23
CA THR A 22 -5.19 7.44 -0.72
C THR A 22 -6.62 7.88 -0.45
N TYR A 23 -7.00 9.09 -0.91
CA TYR A 23 -8.39 9.46 -1.06
C TYR A 23 -8.84 9.23 -2.50
N ASP A 24 -10.11 8.88 -2.67
CA ASP A 24 -10.75 8.94 -3.99
C ASP A 24 -11.18 10.39 -4.31
N GLU A 25 -11.79 10.58 -5.46
CA GLU A 25 -12.28 11.89 -5.92
C GLU A 25 -13.36 12.50 -5.02
N ASN A 26 -14.02 11.68 -4.19
CA ASN A 26 -15.07 12.11 -3.25
C ASN A 26 -14.56 12.25 -1.82
N GLY A 27 -13.26 12.07 -1.58
CA GLY A 27 -12.66 12.16 -0.26
C GLY A 27 -12.80 10.90 0.58
N ASN A 28 -13.17 9.77 0.00
CA ASN A 28 -13.25 8.49 0.69
C ASN A 28 -11.85 7.87 0.80
N ALA A 29 -11.50 7.43 2.00
CA ALA A 29 -10.20 6.83 2.25
C ALA A 29 -10.16 5.37 1.77
N ASP A 30 -9.02 4.98 1.21
CA ASP A 30 -8.69 3.62 0.82
C ASP A 30 -7.23 3.33 1.14
N ALA A 31 -6.91 2.08 1.37
CA ALA A 31 -5.54 1.63 1.56
C ALA A 31 -5.33 0.23 1.00
N MET A 32 -4.10 -0.08 0.64
CA MET A 32 -3.67 -1.41 0.25
C MET A 32 -2.32 -1.72 0.85
N ASN A 33 -1.95 -2.98 0.95
CA ASN A 33 -0.57 -3.33 1.24
C ASN A 33 0.24 -3.46 -0.06
N ALA A 34 1.53 -3.15 0.03
CA ALA A 34 2.46 -3.26 -1.08
C ALA A 34 3.81 -3.78 -0.57
N ALA A 35 4.24 -4.92 -1.08
CA ALA A 35 5.50 -5.55 -0.72
C ALA A 35 6.60 -5.36 -1.78
N TRP A 36 6.28 -4.86 -2.95
CA TRP A 36 7.21 -4.65 -4.06
C TRP A 36 7.59 -3.19 -4.16
N GLY A 37 8.42 -2.73 -3.22
CA GLY A 37 8.89 -1.35 -3.21
C GLY A 37 10.09 -1.17 -2.29
N GLY A 38 10.69 0.00 -2.35
CA GLY A 38 11.85 0.32 -1.54
C GLY A 38 12.34 1.74 -1.77
N ILE A 39 13.49 2.05 -1.17
CA ILE A 39 14.14 3.35 -1.33
C ILE A 39 14.72 3.46 -2.74
N SER A 40 14.38 4.53 -3.42
CA SER A 40 14.91 4.89 -4.74
C SER A 40 15.99 5.98 -4.61
N GLU A 41 15.71 7.01 -3.85
CA GLU A 41 16.60 8.13 -3.56
C GLU A 41 16.42 8.57 -2.11
N GLY A 42 17.14 9.62 -1.66
CA GLY A 42 17.07 10.12 -0.29
C GLY A 42 15.69 10.62 0.14
N ASP A 43 14.88 11.04 -0.80
CA ASP A 43 13.52 11.56 -0.59
C ASP A 43 12.47 10.87 -1.48
N GLU A 44 12.79 9.69 -2.03
CA GLU A 44 11.93 8.98 -2.97
C GLU A 44 11.79 7.49 -2.62
N LEU A 45 10.57 6.97 -2.78
CA LEU A 45 10.28 5.55 -2.75
C LEU A 45 9.87 5.07 -4.14
N SER A 46 10.34 3.89 -4.51
CA SER A 46 9.83 3.16 -5.67
C SER A 46 8.74 2.20 -5.24
N LEU A 47 7.62 2.20 -5.96
CA LEU A 47 6.51 1.28 -5.72
C LEU A 47 6.17 0.58 -7.03
N CYS A 48 6.03 -0.74 -6.97
CA CYS A 48 5.55 -1.54 -8.10
C CYS A 48 4.12 -1.98 -7.79
N LEU A 49 3.16 -1.33 -8.41
CA LEU A 49 1.73 -1.52 -8.16
C LEU A 49 1.00 -1.86 -9.45
N SER A 50 -0.02 -2.72 -9.35
CA SER A 50 -0.86 -3.05 -10.50
C SER A 50 -1.92 -1.97 -10.75
N ALA A 51 -2.09 -1.59 -12.02
CA ALA A 51 -3.01 -0.51 -12.44
C ALA A 51 -4.48 -0.78 -12.08
N GLY A 52 -4.87 -2.04 -11.86
CA GLY A 52 -6.25 -2.41 -11.51
C GLY A 52 -6.67 -2.09 -10.08
N HIS A 53 -5.73 -1.82 -9.18
CA HIS A 53 -6.07 -1.49 -7.80
C HIS A 53 -6.77 -0.15 -7.68
N LYS A 54 -7.78 -0.08 -6.78
CA LYS A 54 -8.48 1.18 -6.48
C LYS A 54 -7.52 2.24 -5.97
N THR A 55 -6.55 1.86 -5.14
CA THR A 55 -5.51 2.74 -4.61
C THR A 55 -4.70 3.39 -5.74
N VAL A 56 -4.34 2.63 -6.78
CA VAL A 56 -3.61 3.16 -7.94
C VAL A 56 -4.47 4.16 -8.71
N LYS A 57 -5.73 3.84 -8.94
CA LYS A 57 -6.68 4.76 -9.60
C LYS A 57 -6.79 6.07 -8.82
N ASN A 58 -6.86 5.98 -7.49
CA ASN A 58 -6.96 7.15 -6.62
C ASN A 58 -5.69 8.02 -6.70
N LEU A 59 -4.51 7.40 -6.57
CA LEU A 59 -3.26 8.16 -6.57
C LEU A 59 -2.98 8.84 -7.91
N LEU A 60 -3.41 8.24 -9.01
CA LEU A 60 -3.29 8.86 -10.33
C LEU A 60 -4.21 10.06 -10.49
N LYS A 61 -5.37 10.07 -9.82
CA LYS A 61 -6.29 11.20 -9.82
C LYS A 61 -5.89 12.32 -8.87
N THR A 62 -5.55 11.96 -7.63
CA THR A 62 -5.23 12.97 -6.58
C THR A 62 -3.77 13.40 -6.59
N GLY A 63 -2.88 12.59 -7.15
CA GLY A 63 -1.44 12.84 -7.14
C GLY A 63 -0.79 12.71 -5.77
N ALA A 64 -1.46 12.07 -4.80
CA ALA A 64 -1.00 12.00 -3.42
C ALA A 64 -1.29 10.66 -2.78
N PHE A 65 -0.39 10.24 -1.91
CA PHE A 65 -0.56 9.04 -1.07
C PHE A 65 0.28 9.19 0.20
N THR A 66 -0.04 8.39 1.20
CA THR A 66 0.80 8.21 2.40
C THR A 66 1.30 6.78 2.46
N VAL A 67 2.41 6.60 3.14
CA VAL A 67 3.03 5.29 3.37
C VAL A 67 3.14 5.06 4.86
N SER A 68 2.56 3.97 5.33
CA SER A 68 2.75 3.46 6.69
C SER A 68 3.40 2.09 6.62
N MET A 69 4.11 1.71 7.67
CA MET A 69 4.72 0.38 7.75
C MET A 69 3.75 -0.59 8.42
N ALA A 70 3.55 -1.75 7.81
CA ALA A 70 2.80 -2.83 8.46
C ALA A 70 3.59 -3.34 9.66
N ASP A 71 2.91 -3.59 10.78
CA ASP A 71 3.52 -4.10 11.99
C ASP A 71 2.93 -5.46 12.40
N ALA A 72 3.62 -6.14 13.31
CA ALA A 72 3.20 -7.47 13.77
C ALA A 72 1.87 -7.44 14.54
N LYS A 73 1.56 -6.33 15.22
CA LYS A 73 0.33 -6.19 16.00
C LYS A 73 -0.91 -6.12 15.10
N HIS A 74 -0.77 -5.59 13.89
CA HIS A 74 -1.87 -5.36 12.96
C HIS A 74 -1.79 -6.22 11.70
N VAL A 75 -1.16 -7.41 11.80
CA VAL A 75 -0.97 -8.30 10.64
C VAL A 75 -2.28 -8.64 9.94
N ALA A 76 -3.32 -8.98 10.70
CA ALA A 76 -4.61 -9.38 10.12
C ALA A 76 -5.27 -8.23 9.38
N GLU A 77 -5.27 -7.04 9.95
CA GLU A 77 -5.85 -5.83 9.35
C GLU A 77 -5.06 -5.39 8.11
N CYS A 78 -3.75 -5.44 8.18
CA CYS A 78 -2.88 -5.11 7.06
C CYS A 78 -3.01 -6.11 5.92
N ASP A 79 -3.16 -7.40 6.22
CA ASP A 79 -3.41 -8.42 5.21
C ASP A 79 -4.78 -8.22 4.56
N TYR A 80 -5.81 -7.97 5.35
CA TYR A 80 -7.17 -7.76 4.84
C TYR A 80 -7.23 -6.65 3.78
N VAL A 81 -6.60 -5.50 4.02
CA VAL A 81 -6.64 -4.39 3.04
C VAL A 81 -5.89 -4.71 1.75
N GLY A 82 -5.06 -5.76 1.75
CA GLY A 82 -4.37 -6.24 0.56
C GLY A 82 -5.14 -7.30 -0.23
N ILE A 83 -6.02 -8.07 0.42
CA ILE A 83 -6.76 -9.15 -0.24
C ILE A 83 -8.13 -8.72 -0.76
N VAL A 84 -8.67 -7.60 -0.31
CA VAL A 84 -9.92 -7.03 -0.83
C VAL A 84 -9.66 -5.72 -1.55
N SER A 85 -10.45 -5.45 -2.58
CA SER A 85 -10.36 -4.21 -3.35
C SER A 85 -11.52 -3.27 -3.00
N ALA A 86 -11.22 -1.98 -2.85
CA ALA A 86 -12.26 -0.96 -2.69
C ALA A 86 -13.12 -0.77 -3.94
N ASN A 87 -12.74 -1.36 -5.08
CA ASN A 87 -13.61 -1.47 -6.26
C ASN A 87 -14.86 -2.30 -5.95
N THR A 88 -14.76 -3.30 -5.06
CA THR A 88 -15.84 -4.21 -4.68
C THR A 88 -16.28 -4.08 -3.23
N VAL A 89 -15.37 -3.63 -2.34
CA VAL A 89 -15.63 -3.42 -0.91
C VAL A 89 -15.19 -1.99 -0.56
N PRO A 90 -16.00 -0.97 -0.86
CA PRO A 90 -15.60 0.43 -0.70
C PRO A 90 -15.36 0.85 0.76
N ASP A 91 -15.93 0.12 1.73
CA ASP A 91 -15.77 0.36 3.17
C ASP A 91 -14.73 -0.58 3.82
N LYS A 92 -13.77 -1.08 3.05
CA LYS A 92 -12.80 -2.07 3.55
C LYS A 92 -11.98 -1.59 4.75
N LEU A 93 -11.63 -0.30 4.83
CA LEU A 93 -10.89 0.24 5.98
C LEU A 93 -11.71 0.16 7.27
N SER A 94 -12.97 0.52 7.19
CA SER A 94 -13.91 0.40 8.31
C SER A 94 -14.08 -1.05 8.75
N LYS A 95 -14.23 -1.97 7.80
CA LYS A 95 -14.33 -3.41 8.06
C LYS A 95 -13.04 -3.99 8.66
N ALA A 96 -11.89 -3.48 8.25
CA ALA A 96 -10.60 -3.87 8.83
C ALA A 96 -10.40 -3.32 10.26
N GLY A 97 -11.17 -2.32 10.65
CA GLY A 97 -11.02 -1.68 11.95
C GLY A 97 -10.02 -0.54 11.98
N PHE A 98 -9.57 -0.05 10.83
CA PHE A 98 -8.69 1.11 10.76
C PHE A 98 -9.48 2.41 10.88
N THR A 99 -8.90 3.35 11.61
CA THR A 99 -9.30 4.76 11.62
C THR A 99 -8.28 5.56 10.84
N THR A 100 -8.73 6.62 10.19
CA THR A 100 -7.85 7.48 9.40
C THR A 100 -7.97 8.93 9.81
N THR A 101 -6.88 9.67 9.65
CA THR A 101 -6.85 11.13 9.75
C THR A 101 -6.28 11.70 8.47
N LYS A 102 -6.61 12.95 8.15
CA LYS A 102 -6.04 13.60 6.99
C LYS A 102 -4.58 13.95 7.25
N SER A 103 -3.70 13.69 6.28
CA SER A 103 -2.30 14.15 6.34
C SER A 103 -2.23 15.67 6.38
N GLU A 104 -1.28 16.21 7.14
CA GLU A 104 -1.01 17.65 7.19
C GLU A 104 -0.33 18.18 5.93
N ASN A 105 0.38 17.33 5.21
CA ASN A 105 1.27 17.75 4.12
C ASN A 105 0.75 17.42 2.73
N VAL A 106 -0.09 16.38 2.59
CA VAL A 106 -0.59 15.92 1.30
C VAL A 106 -2.07 15.57 1.39
N ASN A 107 -2.75 15.57 0.26
CA ASN A 107 -4.17 15.19 0.19
C ASN A 107 -4.32 13.66 0.17
N ALA A 108 -4.03 13.05 1.31
CA ALA A 108 -4.14 11.61 1.52
C ALA A 108 -4.41 11.30 3.00
N PRO A 109 -5.04 10.16 3.31
CA PRO A 109 -5.28 9.77 4.69
C PRO A 109 -4.02 9.18 5.32
N VAL A 110 -3.91 9.30 6.63
CA VAL A 110 -2.91 8.61 7.46
C VAL A 110 -3.63 7.54 8.28
N ILE A 111 -3.05 6.36 8.31
CA ILE A 111 -3.57 5.21 9.07
C ILE A 111 -2.86 5.09 10.41
#